data_f356ec6b82ac1e984d01d6a867e6d202
#
_entry.id   f356ec6b82ac1e984d01d6a867e6d202
#
_cell.length_a   1.000
_cell.length_b   1.000
_cell.length_c   1.000
_cell.angle_alpha   90.00
_cell.angle_beta   90.00
_cell.angle_gamma   90.00
#
_symmetry.space_group_name_H-M   'P 1'
#
loop_
_entity.id
_entity.type
_entity.pdbx_description
1 polymer ?
#
loop_
_entity_poly.entity_id
_entity_poly.type
_entity_poly.pdbx_seq_one_letter_code
_entity_poly.pdbx_strand_id
1 'polypeptide(L)'
;MSNKRTRPGSVFLAGRWVLTWQTPLFKQKLAMAVVILLCLTPVFPMFYQFIERREGIAYNDTLLNLIPSIDVSIPIFMITWGMALFTLTRVIQTPSLLLSLLYGVIILNISRFITISLVPLNPPAGLIDIWDPITDMFYGDTYVTKDLFYSGHTATQFLFFLLLPKKRDKLLALITTILMGVLVMVQHVHYTIDVVFAPPLXXXPLTYLCYWTARKIAVSN
;
A
#
# COMPACT_ATOMS: atom_id res chain seq x y z
N MET A 1 41.75 -22.27 12.13
CA MET A 1 40.69 -22.63 11.17
C MET A 1 39.36 -22.26 11.79
N SER A 2 38.79 -21.12 11.34
CA SER A 2 37.50 -20.59 11.86
C SER A 2 36.35 -21.33 11.20
N ASN A 3 35.65 -22.16 11.96
CA ASN A 3 34.48 -22.89 11.50
C ASN A 3 33.29 -21.89 11.50
N LYS A 4 33.02 -21.23 10.36
CA LYS A 4 31.83 -20.39 10.18
C LYS A 4 30.58 -21.29 10.22
N ARG A 5 30.00 -21.43 11.41
CA ARG A 5 28.65 -22.06 11.55
C ARG A 5 27.65 -21.24 10.78
N THR A 6 27.35 -21.65 9.56
CA THR A 6 26.21 -21.07 8.80
C THR A 6 24.93 -21.40 9.59
N ARG A 7 24.16 -20.37 9.90
CA ARG A 7 22.86 -20.55 10.58
C ARG A 7 21.93 -21.37 9.65
N PRO A 8 21.29 -22.44 10.16
CA PRO A 8 20.44 -23.30 9.32
C PRO A 8 19.38 -22.54 8.50
N GLY A 9 18.87 -21.44 9.05
CA GLY A 9 17.87 -20.61 8.37
C GLY A 9 18.35 -19.93 7.11
N SER A 10 19.62 -19.49 7.06
CA SER A 10 20.16 -18.77 5.89
C SER A 10 20.35 -19.69 4.69
N VAL A 11 20.74 -20.94 4.92
CA VAL A 11 20.89 -21.96 3.87
C VAL A 11 19.51 -22.30 3.27
N PHE A 12 18.49 -22.42 4.12
CA PHE A 12 17.12 -22.73 3.71
C PHE A 12 16.52 -21.59 2.85
N LEU A 13 16.74 -20.35 3.27
CA LEU A 13 16.25 -19.16 2.53
C LEU A 13 16.95 -19.04 1.16
N ALA A 14 18.27 -19.23 1.14
CA ALA A 14 19.04 -19.20 -0.11
C ALA A 14 18.55 -20.28 -1.08
N GLY A 15 18.24 -21.48 -0.58
CA GLY A 15 17.71 -22.57 -1.39
C GLY A 15 16.36 -22.20 -2.05
N ARG A 16 15.45 -21.61 -1.30
CA ARG A 16 14.14 -21.19 -1.83
C ARG A 16 14.28 -20.18 -2.96
N TRP A 17 15.16 -19.19 -2.79
CA TRP A 17 15.39 -18.17 -3.82
C TRP A 17 16.04 -18.78 -5.07
N VAL A 18 17.05 -19.68 -4.89
CA VAL A 18 17.73 -20.34 -6.02
C VAL A 18 16.72 -21.13 -6.86
N LEU A 19 15.88 -21.95 -6.20
CA LEU A 19 14.87 -22.76 -6.89
C LEU A 19 13.85 -21.87 -7.64
N THR A 20 13.35 -20.82 -6.97
CA THR A 20 12.36 -19.91 -7.57
C THR A 20 12.98 -19.14 -8.73
N TRP A 21 14.25 -18.73 -8.59
CA TRP A 21 14.94 -17.97 -9.64
C TRP A 21 15.20 -18.83 -10.90
N GLN A 22 15.21 -20.15 -10.79
CA GLN A 22 15.33 -21.05 -11.93
C GLN A 22 14.04 -21.12 -12.75
N THR A 23 12.90 -20.68 -12.19
CA THR A 23 11.59 -20.73 -12.85
C THR A 23 11.44 -19.54 -13.82
N PRO A 24 11.37 -19.76 -15.14
CA PRO A 24 11.22 -18.66 -16.12
C PRO A 24 9.97 -17.80 -15.84
N LEU A 25 8.86 -18.43 -15.46
CA LEU A 25 7.60 -17.75 -15.15
C LEU A 25 7.76 -16.74 -14.00
N PHE A 26 8.56 -17.06 -12.96
CA PHE A 26 8.82 -16.13 -11.86
C PHE A 26 9.58 -14.89 -12.35
N LYS A 27 10.64 -15.11 -13.16
CA LYS A 27 11.43 -13.99 -13.71
C LYS A 27 10.58 -13.06 -14.58
N GLN A 28 9.74 -13.65 -15.45
CA GLN A 28 8.84 -12.89 -16.33
C GLN A 28 7.86 -12.05 -15.50
N LYS A 29 7.21 -12.64 -14.49
CA LYS A 29 6.27 -11.93 -13.61
C LYS A 29 6.98 -10.82 -12.82
N LEU A 30 8.18 -11.11 -12.31
CA LEU A 30 8.96 -10.11 -11.56
C LEU A 30 9.36 -8.95 -12.50
N ALA A 31 9.89 -9.25 -13.67
CA ALA A 31 10.27 -8.24 -14.66
C ALA A 31 9.05 -7.39 -15.05
N MET A 32 7.92 -8.03 -15.33
CA MET A 32 6.67 -7.33 -15.68
C MET A 32 6.22 -6.39 -14.54
N ALA A 33 6.25 -6.86 -13.29
CA ALA A 33 5.87 -6.03 -12.14
C ALA A 33 6.78 -4.81 -12.00
N VAL A 34 8.11 -5.02 -12.16
CA VAL A 34 9.09 -3.93 -12.09
C VAL A 34 8.85 -2.91 -13.21
N VAL A 35 8.64 -3.39 -14.44
CA VAL A 35 8.37 -2.50 -15.59
C VAL A 35 7.09 -1.68 -15.34
N ILE A 36 6.01 -2.33 -14.87
CA ILE A 36 4.75 -1.61 -14.58
C ILE A 36 4.99 -0.53 -13.51
N LEU A 37 5.71 -0.85 -12.43
CA LEU A 37 5.99 0.12 -11.36
C LEU A 37 6.83 1.29 -11.87
N LEU A 38 7.84 1.00 -12.71
CA LEU A 38 8.66 2.05 -13.33
C LEU A 38 7.81 2.94 -14.27
N CYS A 39 6.87 2.36 -15.00
CA CYS A 39 5.94 3.11 -15.86
C CYS A 39 4.95 3.96 -15.02
N LEU A 40 4.56 3.47 -13.84
CA LEU A 40 3.65 4.21 -12.96
C LEU A 40 4.34 5.41 -12.30
N THR A 41 5.66 5.35 -12.05
CA THR A 41 6.38 6.42 -11.34
C THR A 41 6.15 7.81 -11.95
N PRO A 42 6.34 8.04 -13.28
CA PRO A 42 6.07 9.36 -13.84
C PRO A 42 4.57 9.70 -13.95
N VAL A 43 3.69 8.72 -13.83
CA VAL A 43 2.24 8.96 -13.85
C VAL A 43 1.78 9.67 -12.58
N PHE A 44 2.42 9.40 -11.42
CA PHE A 44 2.02 9.98 -10.14
C PHE A 44 1.97 11.51 -10.17
N PRO A 45 3.06 12.25 -10.44
CA PRO A 45 2.99 13.71 -10.44
C PRO A 45 2.02 14.27 -11.49
N MET A 46 1.91 13.64 -12.66
CA MET A 46 0.94 14.04 -13.69
C MET A 46 -0.50 13.88 -13.18
N PHE A 47 -0.78 12.75 -12.53
CA PHE A 47 -2.11 12.45 -11.99
C PHE A 47 -2.47 13.42 -10.86
N TYR A 48 -1.53 13.68 -9.95
CA TYR A 48 -1.78 14.58 -8.83
C TYR A 48 -2.01 16.02 -9.31
N GLN A 49 -1.24 16.50 -10.28
CA GLN A 49 -1.50 17.81 -10.91
C GLN A 49 -2.90 17.86 -11.54
N PHE A 50 -3.31 16.78 -12.20
CA PHE A 50 -4.65 16.70 -12.82
C PHE A 50 -5.77 16.80 -11.76
N ILE A 51 -5.69 16.02 -10.67
CA ILE A 51 -6.76 16.01 -9.66
C ILE A 51 -6.81 17.32 -8.87
N GLU A 52 -5.67 17.97 -8.63
CA GLU A 52 -5.66 19.25 -7.91
C GLU A 52 -6.34 20.38 -8.70
N ARG A 53 -6.21 20.36 -10.04
CA ARG A 53 -6.80 21.41 -10.90
C ARG A 53 -8.31 21.27 -11.10
N ARG A 54 -8.87 20.08 -10.92
CA ARG A 54 -10.28 19.82 -11.17
C ARG A 54 -11.14 20.31 -10.00
N GLU A 55 -12.38 20.69 -10.30
CA GLU A 55 -13.38 20.97 -9.28
C GLU A 55 -13.85 19.66 -8.64
N GLY A 56 -14.03 19.68 -7.33
CA GLY A 56 -14.53 18.55 -6.56
C GLY A 56 -15.77 18.92 -5.77
N ILE A 57 -16.37 17.91 -5.16
CA ILE A 57 -17.56 18.06 -4.32
C ILE A 57 -17.09 18.11 -2.85
N ALA A 58 -17.51 19.11 -2.12
CA ALA A 58 -17.30 19.15 -0.66
C ALA A 58 -18.30 18.20 0.00
N TYR A 59 -17.80 17.16 0.64
CA TYR A 59 -18.64 16.17 1.30
C TYR A 59 -18.86 16.56 2.76
N ASN A 60 -20.09 16.56 3.23
CA ASN A 60 -20.41 16.87 4.62
C ASN A 60 -20.33 15.59 5.46
N ASP A 61 -19.21 15.39 6.11
CA ASP A 61 -18.90 14.19 6.92
C ASP A 61 -19.25 14.44 8.38
N THR A 62 -20.40 13.96 8.81
CA THR A 62 -20.92 14.16 10.17
C THR A 62 -19.95 13.61 11.24
N LEU A 63 -19.33 12.46 10.99
CA LEU A 63 -18.41 11.87 11.97
C LEU A 63 -17.10 12.67 12.04
N LEU A 64 -16.55 13.05 10.89
CA LEU A 64 -15.32 13.84 10.82
C LEU A 64 -15.50 15.20 11.51
N ASN A 65 -16.68 15.81 11.34
CA ASN A 65 -16.98 17.11 11.95
C ASN A 65 -17.00 17.07 13.50
N LEU A 66 -17.08 15.88 14.11
CA LEU A 66 -17.02 15.70 15.56
C LEU A 66 -15.58 15.52 16.07
N ILE A 67 -14.62 15.33 15.17
CA ILE A 67 -13.22 15.07 15.50
C ILE A 67 -12.45 16.38 15.36
N PRO A 68 -11.72 16.86 16.39
CA PRO A 68 -10.87 18.05 16.21
C PRO A 68 -9.69 17.72 15.31
N SER A 69 -9.35 18.65 14.41
CA SER A 69 -8.19 18.52 13.53
C SER A 69 -6.90 18.72 14.34
N ILE A 70 -6.03 17.70 14.36
CA ILE A 70 -4.77 17.70 15.12
C ILE A 70 -3.67 17.14 14.22
N ASP A 71 -2.48 17.76 14.26
CA ASP A 71 -1.31 17.27 13.52
C ASP A 71 -0.79 15.98 14.17
N VAL A 72 -0.95 14.87 13.45
CA VAL A 72 -0.44 13.55 13.85
C VAL A 72 0.46 12.96 12.75
N SER A 73 1.18 13.83 12.02
CA SER A 73 2.07 13.41 10.91
C SER A 73 3.13 12.41 11.38
N ILE A 74 3.75 12.64 12.56
CA ILE A 74 4.81 11.77 13.07
C ILE A 74 4.32 10.32 13.27
N PRO A 75 3.23 10.04 14.01
CA PRO A 75 2.73 8.66 14.10
C PRO A 75 2.28 8.09 12.75
N ILE A 76 1.69 8.88 11.84
CA ILE A 76 1.35 8.41 10.50
C ILE A 76 2.62 7.95 9.77
N PHE A 77 3.66 8.79 9.74
CA PHE A 77 4.95 8.49 9.10
C PHE A 77 5.57 7.21 9.70
N MET A 78 5.63 7.13 11.03
CA MET A 78 6.24 5.98 11.73
C MET A 78 5.50 4.66 11.42
N ILE A 79 4.17 4.69 11.38
CA ILE A 79 3.37 3.49 11.06
C ILE A 79 3.55 3.13 9.58
N THR A 80 3.46 4.11 8.67
CA THR A 80 3.59 3.89 7.23
C THR A 80 4.91 3.19 6.92
N TRP A 81 6.02 3.82 7.29
CA TRP A 81 7.35 3.33 6.90
C TRP A 81 7.83 2.19 7.80
N GLY A 82 7.46 2.19 9.08
CA GLY A 82 7.75 1.09 9.99
C GLY A 82 7.10 -0.22 9.54
N MET A 83 5.83 -0.17 9.15
CA MET A 83 5.13 -1.36 8.66
C MET A 83 5.59 -1.77 7.25
N ALA A 84 5.95 -0.81 6.40
CA ALA A 84 6.53 -1.09 5.08
C ALA A 84 7.85 -1.87 5.25
N LEU A 85 8.75 -1.36 6.10
CA LEU A 85 10.04 -2.02 6.39
C LEU A 85 9.82 -3.40 7.05
N PHE A 86 8.92 -3.47 8.03
CA PHE A 86 8.57 -4.75 8.69
C PHE A 86 8.07 -5.77 7.66
N THR A 87 7.12 -5.39 6.81
CA THR A 87 6.56 -6.26 5.78
C THR A 87 7.64 -6.70 4.80
N LEU A 88 8.51 -5.79 4.39
CA LEU A 88 9.64 -6.10 3.50
C LEU A 88 10.56 -7.18 4.10
N THR A 89 10.84 -7.13 5.41
CA THR A 89 11.66 -8.17 6.06
C THR A 89 11.01 -9.56 5.98
N ARG A 90 9.67 -9.63 5.95
CA ARG A 90 8.93 -10.90 5.82
C ARG A 90 8.87 -11.37 4.37
N VAL A 91 8.64 -10.45 3.48
CA VAL A 91 8.47 -10.68 2.03
C VAL A 91 9.77 -11.16 1.39
N ILE A 92 10.90 -10.57 1.76
CA ILE A 92 12.23 -10.98 1.25
C ILE A 92 12.52 -12.45 1.57
N GLN A 93 11.93 -13.00 2.63
CA GLN A 93 12.12 -14.40 3.01
C GLN A 93 11.34 -15.38 2.13
N THR A 94 10.40 -14.88 1.31
CA THR A 94 9.49 -15.74 0.52
C THR A 94 9.24 -15.11 -0.85
N PRO A 95 9.86 -15.65 -1.92
CA PRO A 95 9.76 -15.04 -3.26
C PRO A 95 8.33 -14.83 -3.77
N SER A 96 7.41 -15.76 -3.46
CA SER A 96 6.01 -15.63 -3.87
C SER A 96 5.33 -14.44 -3.20
N LEU A 97 5.67 -14.14 -1.93
CA LEU A 97 5.12 -12.98 -1.22
C LEU A 97 5.65 -11.66 -1.82
N LEU A 98 6.89 -11.66 -2.32
CA LEU A 98 7.43 -10.49 -3.02
C LEU A 98 6.58 -10.16 -4.26
N LEU A 99 6.29 -11.17 -5.08
CA LEU A 99 5.41 -10.96 -6.26
C LEU A 99 4.04 -10.45 -5.83
N SER A 100 3.46 -11.06 -4.78
CA SER A 100 2.14 -10.65 -4.28
C SER A 100 2.16 -9.20 -3.78
N LEU A 101 3.24 -8.76 -3.12
CA LEU A 101 3.39 -7.37 -2.67
C LEU A 101 3.48 -6.42 -3.87
N LEU A 102 4.35 -6.72 -4.85
CA LEU A 102 4.54 -5.85 -6.02
C LEU A 102 3.22 -5.69 -6.80
N TYR A 103 2.55 -6.81 -7.10
CA TYR A 103 1.27 -6.76 -7.81
C TYR A 103 0.17 -6.13 -6.94
N GLY A 104 0.20 -6.34 -5.61
CA GLY A 104 -0.71 -5.70 -4.68
C GLY A 104 -0.59 -4.17 -4.73
N VAL A 105 0.64 -3.66 -4.71
CA VAL A 105 0.92 -2.22 -4.82
C VAL A 105 0.46 -1.68 -6.19
N ILE A 106 0.72 -2.41 -7.28
CA ILE A 106 0.27 -2.02 -8.63
C ILE A 106 -1.26 -1.89 -8.67
N ILE A 107 -1.98 -2.92 -8.19
CA ILE A 107 -3.44 -2.94 -8.19
C ILE A 107 -3.99 -1.81 -7.31
N LEU A 108 -3.41 -1.63 -6.13
CA LEU A 108 -3.81 -0.57 -5.21
C LEU A 108 -3.73 0.80 -5.91
N ASN A 109 -2.59 1.12 -6.53
CA ASN A 109 -2.41 2.42 -7.18
C ASN A 109 -3.32 2.60 -8.40
N ILE A 110 -3.45 1.57 -9.25
CA ILE A 110 -4.34 1.64 -10.44
C ILE A 110 -5.79 1.82 -9.99
N SER A 111 -6.25 1.04 -9.00
CA SER A 111 -7.63 1.17 -8.51
C SER A 111 -7.87 2.53 -7.87
N ARG A 112 -6.88 3.11 -7.16
CA ARG A 112 -6.98 4.47 -6.61
C ARG A 112 -7.04 5.51 -7.73
N PHE A 113 -6.21 5.42 -8.75
CA PHE A 113 -6.31 6.34 -9.90
C PHE A 113 -7.72 6.33 -10.50
N ILE A 114 -8.32 5.14 -10.63
CA ILE A 114 -9.69 5.00 -11.16
C ILE A 114 -10.71 5.61 -10.18
N THR A 115 -10.68 5.23 -8.91
CA THR A 115 -11.69 5.66 -7.93
C THR A 115 -11.59 7.16 -7.66
N ILE A 116 -10.40 7.72 -7.53
CA ILE A 116 -10.19 9.16 -7.35
C ILE A 116 -10.71 9.93 -8.58
N SER A 117 -10.48 9.38 -9.79
CA SER A 117 -11.00 10.00 -11.03
C SER A 117 -12.52 10.02 -11.07
N LEU A 118 -13.15 8.94 -10.59
CA LEU A 118 -14.62 8.79 -10.62
C LEU A 118 -15.33 9.56 -9.49
N VAL A 119 -14.63 9.80 -8.38
CA VAL A 119 -15.20 10.42 -7.17
C VAL A 119 -14.40 11.70 -6.86
N PRO A 120 -14.69 12.83 -7.57
CA PRO A 120 -13.94 14.07 -7.38
C PRO A 120 -14.38 14.76 -6.08
N LEU A 121 -13.59 14.61 -5.03
CA LEU A 121 -13.84 15.26 -3.74
C LEU A 121 -12.92 16.47 -3.56
N ASN A 122 -13.42 17.51 -2.90
CA ASN A 122 -12.59 18.56 -2.33
C ASN A 122 -12.08 18.13 -0.96
N PRO A 123 -10.96 18.68 -0.48
CA PRO A 123 -10.41 18.27 0.81
C PRO A 123 -11.35 18.59 1.97
N PRO A 124 -11.30 17.80 3.05
CA PRO A 124 -12.07 18.10 4.25
C PRO A 124 -11.71 19.46 4.85
N ALA A 125 -12.69 20.08 5.50
CA ALA A 125 -12.45 21.31 6.25
C ALA A 125 -11.45 21.03 7.40
N GLY A 126 -10.47 21.90 7.57
CA GLY A 126 -9.47 21.75 8.62
C GLY A 126 -8.34 20.76 8.28
N LEU A 127 -8.19 20.37 7.00
CA LEU A 127 -7.09 19.51 6.58
C LEU A 127 -5.75 20.08 7.07
N ILE A 128 -4.95 19.21 7.70
CA ILE A 128 -3.55 19.48 8.05
C ILE A 128 -2.69 18.56 7.21
N ASP A 129 -1.74 19.13 6.48
CA ASP A 129 -0.87 18.38 5.59
C ASP A 129 -0.03 17.34 6.36
N ILE A 130 0.16 16.17 5.78
CA ILE A 130 1.01 15.14 6.39
C ILE A 130 2.48 15.43 6.03
N TRP A 131 3.30 15.57 7.06
CA TRP A 131 4.75 15.65 6.86
C TRP A 131 5.28 14.23 6.56
N ASP A 132 5.54 13.94 5.28
CA ASP A 132 6.11 12.66 4.83
C ASP A 132 7.06 12.90 3.65
N PRO A 133 8.33 13.24 3.94
CA PRO A 133 9.29 13.59 2.89
C PRO A 133 9.59 12.45 1.91
N ILE A 134 9.27 11.20 2.25
CA ILE A 134 9.49 10.07 1.34
C ILE A 134 8.35 10.00 0.32
N THR A 135 7.11 10.15 0.76
CA THR A 135 5.94 10.19 -0.14
C THR A 135 5.97 11.43 -1.03
N ASP A 136 6.40 12.56 -0.49
CA ASP A 136 6.49 13.84 -1.22
C ASP A 136 7.38 13.73 -2.47
N MET A 137 8.41 12.87 -2.45
CA MET A 137 9.24 12.63 -3.64
C MET A 137 8.44 12.12 -4.84
N PHE A 138 7.28 11.49 -4.61
CA PHE A 138 6.41 10.97 -5.68
C PHE A 138 5.37 11.99 -6.14
N TYR A 139 5.14 13.04 -5.35
CA TYR A 139 4.17 14.09 -5.69
C TYR A 139 4.77 15.16 -6.61
N GLY A 140 6.10 15.26 -6.69
CA GLY A 140 6.79 16.31 -7.42
C GLY A 140 6.62 17.65 -6.68
N ASP A 141 6.42 18.73 -7.45
CA ASP A 141 6.22 20.08 -6.88
C ASP A 141 4.74 20.36 -6.58
N THR A 142 3.87 19.35 -6.64
CA THR A 142 2.43 19.54 -6.44
C THR A 142 2.06 19.38 -4.97
N TYR A 143 1.44 20.39 -4.40
CA TYR A 143 0.79 20.28 -3.08
C TYR A 143 -0.51 19.49 -3.28
N VAL A 144 -0.60 18.29 -2.69
CA VAL A 144 -1.67 17.34 -2.96
C VAL A 144 -2.68 17.32 -1.81
N THR A 145 -3.90 17.79 -2.07
CA THR A 145 -5.00 17.81 -1.11
C THR A 145 -6.20 16.95 -1.54
N LYS A 146 -6.27 16.59 -2.83
CA LYS A 146 -7.42 15.87 -3.40
C LYS A 146 -7.15 14.39 -3.68
N ASP A 147 -6.12 13.83 -3.03
CA ASP A 147 -5.80 12.40 -3.08
C ASP A 147 -6.69 11.64 -2.08
N LEU A 148 -8.01 11.61 -2.34
CA LEU A 148 -9.02 11.28 -1.33
C LEU A 148 -9.59 9.85 -1.49
N PHE A 149 -10.56 9.62 -2.35
CA PHE A 149 -11.31 8.37 -2.37
C PHE A 149 -10.60 7.28 -3.20
N TYR A 150 -10.13 6.20 -2.56
CA TYR A 150 -10.15 5.87 -1.12
C TYR A 150 -8.76 6.04 -0.50
N SER A 151 -8.70 6.07 0.86
CA SER A 151 -7.45 6.32 1.61
C SER A 151 -6.31 5.36 1.24
N GLY A 152 -5.24 5.93 0.70
CA GLY A 152 -4.02 5.18 0.34
C GLY A 152 -3.29 4.64 1.56
N HIS A 153 -3.21 5.44 2.61
CA HIS A 153 -2.57 5.06 3.88
C HIS A 153 -3.24 3.83 4.50
N THR A 154 -4.58 3.89 4.66
CA THR A 154 -5.37 2.79 5.23
C THR A 154 -5.29 1.54 4.34
N ALA A 155 -5.41 1.72 3.02
CA ALA A 155 -5.37 0.62 2.05
C ALA A 155 -4.02 -0.09 2.04
N THR A 156 -2.91 0.65 2.16
CA THR A 156 -1.56 0.06 2.22
C THR A 156 -1.38 -0.78 3.49
N GLN A 157 -1.83 -0.28 4.63
CA GLN A 157 -1.78 -1.06 5.89
C GLN A 157 -2.63 -2.33 5.77
N PHE A 158 -3.82 -2.22 5.16
CA PHE A 158 -4.70 -3.37 4.94
C PHE A 158 -4.09 -4.36 3.94
N LEU A 159 -3.37 -3.89 2.92
CA LEU A 159 -2.61 -4.76 2.01
C LEU A 159 -1.59 -5.61 2.79
N PHE A 160 -0.88 -5.02 3.74
CA PHE A 160 0.06 -5.76 4.58
C PHE A 160 -0.67 -6.83 5.42
N PHE A 161 -1.84 -6.50 5.97
CA PHE A 161 -2.69 -7.47 6.69
C PHE A 161 -3.05 -8.66 5.79
N LEU A 162 -3.42 -8.42 4.54
CA LEU A 162 -3.78 -9.49 3.61
C LEU A 162 -2.59 -10.39 3.26
N LEU A 163 -1.40 -9.80 3.10
CA LEU A 163 -0.21 -10.49 2.63
C LEU A 163 0.53 -11.29 3.71
N LEU A 164 0.60 -10.78 4.93
CA LEU A 164 1.42 -11.39 5.98
C LEU A 164 0.86 -12.75 6.40
N PRO A 165 1.69 -13.84 6.39
CA PRO A 165 1.15 -15.19 6.63
C PRO A 165 1.00 -15.55 8.11
N LYS A 166 1.82 -14.96 9.00
CA LYS A 166 1.83 -15.32 10.43
C LYS A 166 0.73 -14.59 11.18
N LYS A 167 -0.03 -15.29 12.01
CA LYS A 167 -1.15 -14.72 12.79
C LYS A 167 -0.76 -13.47 13.59
N ARG A 168 0.43 -13.49 14.24
CA ARG A 168 0.92 -12.35 15.02
C ARG A 168 1.21 -11.13 14.13
N ASP A 169 1.86 -11.36 12.97
CA ASP A 169 2.20 -10.30 12.02
C ASP A 169 0.90 -9.72 11.41
N LYS A 170 -0.09 -10.59 11.10
CA LYS A 170 -1.42 -10.17 10.63
C LYS A 170 -2.14 -9.32 11.68
N LEU A 171 -2.11 -9.74 12.94
CA LEU A 171 -2.77 -8.98 14.01
C LEU A 171 -2.14 -7.60 14.14
N LEU A 172 -0.81 -7.50 14.09
CA LEU A 172 -0.11 -6.21 14.10
C LEU A 172 -0.56 -5.34 12.92
N ALA A 173 -0.59 -5.91 11.71
CA ALA A 173 -1.01 -5.17 10.52
C ALA A 173 -2.49 -4.73 10.59
N LEU A 174 -3.36 -5.54 11.21
CA LEU A 174 -4.77 -5.15 11.41
C LEU A 174 -4.87 -3.97 12.40
N ILE A 175 -4.12 -4.04 13.50
CA ILE A 175 -4.09 -2.96 14.49
C ILE A 175 -3.59 -1.66 13.83
N THR A 176 -2.49 -1.74 13.06
CA THR A 176 -1.95 -0.55 12.36
C THR A 176 -2.90 -0.06 11.27
N THR A 177 -3.69 -0.93 10.63
CA THR A 177 -4.73 -0.50 9.67
C THR A 177 -5.79 0.35 10.36
N ILE A 178 -6.32 -0.13 11.50
CA ILE A 178 -7.36 0.58 12.25
C ILE A 178 -6.79 1.91 12.77
N LEU A 179 -5.60 1.86 13.36
CA LEU A 179 -4.94 3.05 13.91
C LEU A 179 -4.67 4.08 12.80
N MET A 180 -4.17 3.63 11.63
CA MET A 180 -3.94 4.51 10.48
C MET A 180 -5.24 5.18 10.04
N GLY A 181 -6.33 4.41 9.92
CA GLY A 181 -7.64 4.97 9.57
C GLY A 181 -8.07 6.09 10.53
N VAL A 182 -7.88 5.87 11.84
CA VAL A 182 -8.21 6.89 12.85
C VAL A 182 -7.29 8.12 12.70
N LEU A 183 -5.99 7.91 12.53
CA LEU A 183 -5.01 9.02 12.46
C LEU A 183 -5.25 9.92 11.24
N VAL A 184 -5.54 9.34 10.05
CA VAL A 184 -5.79 10.16 8.86
C VAL A 184 -7.11 10.94 8.97
N MET A 185 -8.09 10.44 9.75
CA MET A 185 -9.30 11.22 10.08
C MET A 185 -8.99 12.33 11.09
N VAL A 186 -8.18 12.05 12.12
CA VAL A 186 -7.77 13.07 13.12
C VAL A 186 -7.00 14.20 12.44
N GLN A 187 -6.23 13.94 11.40
CA GLN A 187 -5.51 14.99 10.64
C GLN A 187 -6.37 15.63 9.55
N HIS A 188 -7.61 15.16 9.37
CA HIS A 188 -8.56 15.64 8.36
C HIS A 188 -8.03 15.51 6.92
N VAL A 189 -7.11 14.57 6.66
CA VAL A 189 -6.62 14.32 5.29
C VAL A 189 -7.53 13.37 4.51
N HIS A 190 -8.45 12.69 5.19
CA HIS A 190 -9.42 11.78 4.57
C HIS A 190 -10.78 11.90 5.25
N TYR A 191 -11.81 11.76 4.46
CA TYR A 191 -13.18 11.59 4.96
C TYR A 191 -13.35 10.18 5.56
N THR A 192 -14.35 10.04 6.43
CA THR A 192 -14.74 8.72 6.99
C THR A 192 -14.99 7.69 5.89
N ILE A 193 -15.67 8.11 4.82
CA ILE A 193 -15.97 7.24 3.68
C ILE A 193 -14.71 6.72 2.99
N ASP A 194 -13.65 7.55 2.87
CA ASP A 194 -12.38 7.14 2.25
C ASP A 194 -11.71 6.03 3.04
N VAL A 195 -11.77 6.13 4.36
CA VAL A 195 -11.16 5.17 5.30
C VAL A 195 -11.94 3.86 5.31
N VAL A 196 -13.27 3.93 5.42
CA VAL A 196 -14.16 2.75 5.50
C VAL A 196 -14.12 1.94 4.20
N PHE A 197 -14.06 2.62 3.05
CA PHE A 197 -14.03 1.93 1.75
C PHE A 197 -12.63 1.44 1.35
N ALA A 198 -11.56 1.83 2.03
CA ALA A 198 -10.21 1.38 1.70
C ALA A 198 -10.04 -0.15 1.81
N PRO A 199 -10.46 -0.83 2.91
CA PRO A 199 -10.36 -2.29 2.98
C PRO A 199 -11.17 -3.05 1.92
N PRO A 200 -12.47 -2.82 1.72
CA PRO A 200 -13.22 -3.57 0.69
C PRO A 200 -12.74 -3.30 -0.73
N LEU A 201 -12.37 -2.08 -1.05
CA LEU A 201 -11.85 -1.77 -2.38
C LEU A 201 -10.44 -2.34 -2.63
N UNK A 202 -9.78 -2.63 -1.76
CA UNK A 202 -8.52 -3.25 -1.81
C UNK A 202 -8.65 -4.70 -1.72
N UNK A 203 -9.74 -5.24 -1.14
CA UNK A 203 -9.86 -6.63 -1.01
C UNK A 203 -10.43 -7.32 -2.20
N UNK A 204 -11.13 -6.76 -2.90
CA UNK A 204 -11.73 -7.38 -4.04
C UNK A 204 -10.75 -7.68 -5.12
N PRO A 205 -10.09 -6.72 -5.65
CA PRO A 205 -9.13 -7.03 -6.74
C PRO A 205 -7.99 -7.93 -6.27
N LEU A 206 -7.53 -7.72 -5.05
CA LEU A 206 -6.38 -8.46 -4.53
C LEU A 206 -6.69 -9.94 -4.29
N THR A 207 -7.87 -10.22 -3.79
CA THR A 207 -8.32 -11.61 -3.57
C THR A 207 -8.40 -12.35 -4.91
N TYR A 208 -8.92 -11.70 -5.92
CA TYR A 208 -8.99 -12.26 -7.27
C TYR A 208 -7.59 -12.51 -7.84
N LEU A 209 -6.67 -11.58 -7.67
CA LEU A 209 -5.28 -11.73 -8.12
C LEU A 209 -4.58 -12.88 -7.38
N CYS A 210 -4.76 -12.98 -6.06
CA CYS A 210 -4.17 -14.06 -5.27
C CYS A 210 -4.72 -15.43 -5.72
N TYR A 211 -6.03 -15.52 -5.95
CA TYR A 211 -6.67 -16.72 -6.49
C TYR A 211 -6.10 -17.08 -7.87
N TRP A 212 -5.98 -16.11 -8.78
CA TRP A 212 -5.47 -16.30 -10.12
C TRP A 212 -3.99 -16.74 -10.14
N THR A 213 -3.16 -16.11 -9.29
CA THR A 213 -1.73 -16.47 -9.19
C THR A 213 -1.54 -17.85 -8.56
N ALA A 214 -2.31 -18.18 -7.51
CA ALA A 214 -2.25 -19.49 -6.87
C ALA A 214 -2.68 -20.61 -7.82
N ARG A 215 -3.73 -20.39 -8.59
CA ARG A 215 -4.26 -21.38 -9.55
C ARG A 215 -3.25 -21.70 -10.65
N LYS A 216 -2.52 -20.69 -11.14
CA LYS A 216 -1.50 -20.90 -12.18
C LYS A 216 -0.25 -21.64 -11.68
N ILE A 217 0.08 -21.50 -10.39
CA ILE A 217 1.21 -22.22 -9.79
C ILE A 217 0.82 -23.70 -9.53
N ALA A 218 -0.43 -23.95 -9.15
CA ALA A 218 -0.94 -25.31 -8.90
C ALA A 218 -1.05 -26.17 -10.20
N VAL A 219 -1.24 -25.52 -11.36
CA VAL A 219 -1.36 -26.23 -12.65
C VAL A 219 0.03 -26.59 -13.22
N SER A 220 1.11 -26.01 -12.70
CA SER A 220 2.47 -26.27 -13.19
C SER A 220 3.24 -27.34 -12.38
N ASN A 221 2.58 -27.99 -11.42
CA ASN A 221 3.09 -29.16 -10.71
C ASN A 221 2.40 -30.42 -11.21
#